data_8a01bede8e13b18f5b2e565f52b0f8b9
#
_entry.id   8a01bede8e13b18f5b2e565f52b0f8b9
#
_cell.length_a   1.000
_cell.length_b   1.000
_cell.length_c   1.000
_cell.angle_alpha   90.00
_cell.angle_beta   90.00
_cell.angle_gamma   90.00
#
_symmetry.space_group_name_H-M   'P 1'
#
loop_
_entity.id
_entity.type
_entity.pdbx_description
1 polymer ?
#
loop_
_entity_poly.entity_id
_entity_poly.type
_entity_poly.pdbx_seq_one_letter_code
_entity_poly.pdbx_strand_id
1 'polypeptide(L)'
;MLLGICGFCKKKFRKREVKYKFCSLLCSNRANLNGLNKVKLPNNSKELAEFIGICLGDGYTSRYQVGITLNTIADRQYIPYVFKLSKHLFPGAGISFIPKKGENAMDIRINSRIVVDFLREMGIVSHAKSVPDWITENKEYTKAYIRGLVDTEGCISFKQYIGKKSRSIYKQLIFRNANQALMHFDLS
;
A
#
# COMPACT_ATOMS: atom_id res chain seq x y z
N MET A 1 -7.92 33.52 -28.04
CA MET A 1 -8.67 33.31 -26.80
C MET A 1 -9.20 31.90 -26.82
N LEU A 2 -8.78 31.06 -25.85
CA LEU A 2 -9.14 29.62 -25.85
C LEU A 2 -10.53 29.43 -25.23
N LEU A 3 -11.44 28.83 -26.00
CA LEU A 3 -12.75 28.37 -25.48
C LEU A 3 -12.67 26.88 -25.13
N GLY A 4 -13.34 26.49 -24.07
CA GLY A 4 -13.45 25.10 -23.67
C GLY A 4 -14.81 24.75 -23.09
N ILE A 5 -15.08 23.44 -22.99
CA ILE A 5 -16.28 22.92 -22.34
C ILE A 5 -15.86 22.39 -20.97
N CYS A 6 -16.58 22.77 -19.93
CA CYS A 6 -16.30 22.30 -18.57
C CYS A 6 -16.54 20.79 -18.45
N GLY A 7 -15.54 20.08 -17.96
CA GLY A 7 -15.61 18.63 -17.78
C GLY A 7 -16.71 18.15 -16.83
N PHE A 8 -17.18 19.04 -15.92
CA PHE A 8 -18.25 18.71 -14.96
C PHE A 8 -19.61 19.22 -15.41
N CYS A 9 -19.81 20.55 -15.51
CA CYS A 9 -21.13 21.15 -15.80
C CYS A 9 -21.47 21.29 -17.29
N LYS A 10 -20.54 20.90 -18.18
CA LYS A 10 -20.66 20.96 -19.65
C LYS A 10 -20.86 22.36 -20.24
N LYS A 11 -20.82 23.42 -19.44
CA LYS A 11 -20.93 24.80 -19.92
C LYS A 11 -19.65 25.24 -20.65
N LYS A 12 -19.81 26.05 -21.69
CA LYS A 12 -18.68 26.72 -22.37
C LYS A 12 -18.06 27.74 -21.43
N PHE A 13 -16.72 27.84 -21.41
CA PHE A 13 -16.01 28.83 -20.61
C PHE A 13 -14.71 29.27 -21.30
N ARG A 14 -14.20 30.42 -20.90
CA ARG A 14 -12.91 30.92 -21.36
C ARG A 14 -11.79 30.28 -20.55
N LYS A 15 -10.91 29.57 -21.23
CA LYS A 15 -9.73 28.99 -20.62
C LYS A 15 -8.61 30.04 -20.53
N ARG A 16 -7.97 30.14 -19.37
CA ARG A 16 -6.72 30.93 -19.22
C ARG A 16 -5.53 30.20 -19.87
N GLU A 17 -5.49 28.87 -19.73
CA GLU A 17 -4.48 27.98 -20.30
C GLU A 17 -5.13 26.67 -20.76
N VAL A 18 -4.45 25.92 -21.63
CA VAL A 18 -4.93 24.63 -22.17
C VAL A 18 -5.22 23.62 -21.06
N LYS A 19 -4.44 23.64 -19.97
CA LYS A 19 -4.57 22.71 -18.84
C LYS A 19 -5.89 22.83 -18.04
N TYR A 20 -6.60 23.95 -18.13
CA TYR A 20 -7.86 24.12 -17.37
C TYR A 20 -9.00 23.30 -17.95
N LYS A 21 -9.46 22.31 -17.19
CA LYS A 21 -10.56 21.38 -17.56
C LYS A 21 -11.92 21.81 -17.03
N PHE A 22 -11.98 22.72 -16.04
CA PHE A 22 -13.20 23.12 -15.34
C PHE A 22 -13.36 24.63 -15.36
N CYS A 23 -14.62 25.10 -15.41
CA CYS A 23 -14.95 26.53 -15.47
C CYS A 23 -14.75 27.25 -14.13
N SER A 24 -14.74 26.51 -13.01
CA SER A 24 -14.58 27.03 -11.65
C SER A 24 -13.99 25.99 -10.71
N LEU A 25 -13.48 26.46 -9.55
CA LEU A 25 -13.00 25.59 -8.48
C LEU A 25 -14.11 24.67 -7.95
N LEU A 26 -15.36 25.16 -7.88
CA LEU A 26 -16.52 24.35 -7.50
C LEU A 26 -16.74 23.17 -8.46
N CYS A 27 -16.64 23.40 -9.77
CA CYS A 27 -16.75 22.31 -10.75
C CYS A 27 -15.59 21.32 -10.64
N SER A 28 -14.39 21.80 -10.38
CA SER A 28 -13.22 20.95 -10.13
C SER A 28 -13.43 20.08 -8.89
N ASN A 29 -13.85 20.68 -7.77
CA ASN A 29 -14.09 19.95 -6.52
C ASN A 29 -15.21 18.92 -6.66
N ARG A 30 -16.34 19.27 -7.33
CA ARG A 30 -17.45 18.34 -7.57
C ARG A 30 -17.04 17.18 -8.50
N ALA A 31 -16.24 17.45 -9.53
CA ALA A 31 -15.70 16.41 -10.39
C ALA A 31 -14.78 15.45 -9.63
N ASN A 32 -13.96 15.97 -8.71
CA ASN A 32 -13.09 15.18 -7.84
C ASN A 32 -13.90 14.33 -6.85
N LEU A 33 -14.98 14.88 -6.25
CA LEU A 33 -15.90 14.13 -5.39
C LEU A 33 -16.57 12.97 -6.15
N ASN A 34 -17.01 13.20 -7.39
CA ASN A 34 -17.57 12.15 -8.24
C ASN A 34 -16.51 11.09 -8.61
N GLY A 35 -15.23 11.47 -8.69
CA GLY A 35 -14.11 10.55 -8.85
C GLY A 35 -13.87 9.70 -7.61
N LEU A 36 -14.01 10.27 -6.41
CA LEU A 36 -13.89 9.54 -5.13
C LEU A 36 -14.95 8.45 -4.98
N ASN A 37 -16.19 8.72 -5.41
CA ASN A 37 -17.31 7.75 -5.36
C ASN A 37 -17.15 6.54 -6.31
N LYS A 38 -16.08 6.50 -7.13
CA LYS A 38 -15.77 5.36 -8.00
C LYS A 38 -14.86 4.33 -7.34
N VAL A 39 -14.25 4.65 -6.21
CA VAL A 39 -13.37 3.73 -5.49
C VAL A 39 -14.24 2.66 -4.82
N LYS A 40 -14.01 1.41 -5.21
CA LYS A 40 -14.60 0.26 -4.54
C LYS A 40 -13.62 -0.25 -3.48
N LEU A 41 -14.14 -0.50 -2.28
CA LEU A 41 -13.37 -1.11 -1.20
C LEU A 41 -13.51 -2.62 -1.24
N PRO A 42 -12.46 -3.39 -0.97
CA PRO A 42 -12.50 -4.84 -0.96
C PRO A 42 -13.19 -5.37 0.29
N ASN A 43 -13.74 -6.57 0.19
CA ASN A 43 -14.10 -7.39 1.34
C ASN A 43 -12.84 -8.10 1.89
N ASN A 44 -12.95 -8.70 3.07
CA ASN A 44 -11.91 -9.53 3.64
C ASN A 44 -11.55 -10.68 2.67
N SER A 45 -10.27 -10.76 2.34
CA SER A 45 -9.73 -11.74 1.39
C SER A 45 -8.25 -12.00 1.66
N LYS A 46 -7.69 -13.03 1.02
CA LYS A 46 -6.25 -13.34 1.10
C LYS A 46 -5.41 -12.18 0.53
N GLU A 47 -5.86 -11.60 -0.56
CA GLU A 47 -5.19 -10.49 -1.24
C GLU A 47 -5.18 -9.25 -0.36
N LEU A 48 -6.28 -8.96 0.36
CA LEU A 48 -6.32 -7.85 1.31
C LEU A 48 -5.43 -8.13 2.53
N ALA A 49 -5.43 -9.35 3.06
CA ALA A 49 -4.57 -9.74 4.17
C ALA A 49 -3.08 -9.59 3.80
N GLU A 50 -2.68 -10.03 2.61
CA GLU A 50 -1.32 -9.85 2.10
C GLU A 50 -0.96 -8.37 1.94
N PHE A 51 -1.86 -7.58 1.36
CA PHE A 51 -1.67 -6.13 1.20
C PHE A 51 -1.50 -5.42 2.56
N ILE A 52 -2.25 -5.84 3.57
CA ILE A 52 -2.10 -5.35 4.95
C ILE A 52 -0.69 -5.70 5.47
N GLY A 53 -0.21 -6.92 5.25
CA GLY A 53 1.15 -7.33 5.60
C GLY A 53 2.21 -6.42 4.96
N ILE A 54 2.08 -6.15 3.67
CA ILE A 54 2.96 -5.22 2.94
C ILE A 54 2.92 -3.81 3.54
N CYS A 55 1.72 -3.31 3.87
CA CYS A 55 1.56 -1.98 4.47
C CYS A 55 2.12 -1.89 5.89
N LEU A 56 2.09 -2.98 6.64
CA LEU A 56 2.66 -3.03 7.99
C LEU A 56 4.19 -3.04 7.96
N GLY A 57 4.81 -3.62 6.92
CA GLY A 57 6.24 -3.50 6.66
C GLY A 57 6.58 -2.11 6.08
N ASP A 58 6.61 -2.01 4.77
CA ASP A 58 7.11 -0.83 4.03
C ASP A 58 6.06 0.26 3.76
N GLY A 59 4.86 0.14 4.34
CA GLY A 59 3.78 1.08 4.11
C GLY A 59 3.78 2.27 5.06
N TYR A 60 3.27 3.39 4.56
CA TYR A 60 2.93 4.57 5.35
C TYR A 60 1.59 5.14 4.93
N THR A 61 0.94 5.85 5.84
CA THR A 61 -0.30 6.59 5.56
C THR A 61 -0.11 8.08 5.82
N SER A 62 -0.66 8.90 4.93
CA SER A 62 -0.80 10.34 5.12
C SER A 62 -2.28 10.72 5.12
N ARG A 63 -2.58 12.03 5.09
CA ARG A 63 -3.98 12.50 5.11
C ARG A 63 -4.81 11.99 3.92
N TYR A 64 -4.21 11.82 2.75
CA TYR A 64 -4.91 11.52 1.49
C TYR A 64 -4.27 10.40 0.68
N GLN A 65 -3.23 9.77 1.19
CA GLN A 65 -2.42 8.81 0.46
C GLN A 65 -2.00 7.64 1.35
N VAL A 66 -1.97 6.47 0.75
CA VAL A 66 -1.23 5.31 1.23
C VAL A 66 -0.03 5.15 0.32
N GLY A 67 1.15 5.03 0.89
CA GLY A 67 2.38 4.78 0.14
C GLY A 67 3.06 3.50 0.59
N ILE A 68 3.68 2.80 -0.34
CA ILE A 68 4.54 1.65 -0.10
C ILE A 68 5.88 1.97 -0.73
N THR A 69 6.95 2.01 0.08
CA THR A 69 8.30 2.32 -0.38
C THR A 69 9.03 1.03 -0.70
N LEU A 70 9.51 0.87 -1.93
CA LEU A 70 10.20 -0.32 -2.41
C LEU A 70 11.55 0.07 -3.03
N ASN A 71 12.55 -0.82 -2.90
CA ASN A 71 13.85 -0.64 -3.50
C ASN A 71 13.80 -0.98 -5.00
N THR A 72 14.24 -0.05 -5.87
CA THR A 72 14.14 -0.22 -7.33
C THR A 72 15.08 -1.29 -7.89
N ILE A 73 16.09 -1.69 -7.14
CA ILE A 73 17.07 -2.73 -7.51
C ILE A 73 16.67 -4.06 -6.88
N ALA A 74 16.58 -4.11 -5.55
CA ALA A 74 16.29 -5.34 -4.81
C ALA A 74 14.88 -5.86 -5.09
N ASP A 75 13.87 -4.98 -5.13
CA ASP A 75 12.46 -5.34 -5.27
C ASP A 75 11.96 -5.21 -6.72
N ARG A 76 12.86 -5.15 -7.70
CA ARG A 76 12.52 -4.91 -9.11
C ARG A 76 11.39 -5.81 -9.63
N GLN A 77 11.39 -7.08 -9.23
CA GLN A 77 10.38 -8.05 -9.66
C GLN A 77 9.10 -7.95 -8.82
N TYR A 78 9.20 -7.48 -7.58
CA TYR A 78 8.08 -7.35 -6.64
C TYR A 78 7.23 -6.10 -6.88
N ILE A 79 7.84 -5.01 -7.31
CA ILE A 79 7.16 -3.73 -7.62
C ILE A 79 5.94 -3.91 -8.54
N PRO A 80 6.03 -4.61 -9.71
CA PRO A 80 4.86 -4.84 -10.57
C PRO A 80 3.75 -5.66 -9.89
N TYR A 81 4.11 -6.57 -9.01
CA TYR A 81 3.17 -7.38 -8.25
C TYR A 81 2.37 -6.50 -7.27
N VAL A 82 3.04 -5.74 -6.42
CA VAL A 82 2.40 -4.83 -5.45
C VAL A 82 1.51 -3.80 -6.16
N PHE A 83 1.93 -3.30 -7.31
CA PHE A 83 1.13 -2.38 -8.11
C PHE A 83 -0.15 -3.04 -8.65
N LYS A 84 -0.07 -4.26 -9.19
CA LYS A 84 -1.24 -5.02 -9.68
C LYS A 84 -2.18 -5.35 -8.53
N LEU A 85 -1.65 -5.78 -7.39
CA LEU A 85 -2.42 -6.07 -6.18
C LEU A 85 -3.17 -4.83 -5.71
N SER A 86 -2.50 -3.67 -5.64
CA SER A 86 -3.12 -2.39 -5.28
C SER A 86 -4.27 -2.01 -6.23
N LYS A 87 -4.07 -2.18 -7.54
CA LYS A 87 -5.12 -1.92 -8.55
C LYS A 87 -6.31 -2.87 -8.45
N HIS A 88 -6.03 -4.14 -8.14
CA HIS A 88 -7.07 -5.15 -7.96
C HIS A 88 -7.93 -4.85 -6.72
N LEU A 89 -7.30 -4.51 -5.60
CA LEU A 89 -7.98 -4.24 -4.34
C LEU A 89 -8.76 -2.92 -4.35
N PHE A 90 -8.25 -1.89 -5.01
CA PHE A 90 -8.84 -0.53 -4.98
C PHE A 90 -9.17 -0.01 -6.37
N PRO A 91 -10.07 -0.69 -7.12
CA PRO A 91 -10.47 -0.22 -8.43
C PRO A 91 -11.10 1.17 -8.33
N GLY A 92 -10.71 2.06 -9.24
CA GLY A 92 -11.13 3.47 -9.25
C GLY A 92 -10.25 4.41 -8.43
N ALA A 93 -9.34 3.91 -7.57
CA ALA A 93 -8.33 4.74 -6.92
C ALA A 93 -7.24 5.17 -7.91
N GLY A 94 -6.74 6.40 -7.74
CA GLY A 94 -5.56 6.86 -8.46
C GLY A 94 -4.30 6.23 -7.90
N ILE A 95 -3.64 5.35 -8.67
CA ILE A 95 -2.39 4.70 -8.24
C ILE A 95 -1.26 5.15 -9.15
N SER A 96 -0.13 5.56 -8.58
CA SER A 96 1.02 6.09 -9.28
C SER A 96 2.34 5.60 -8.70
N PHE A 97 3.38 5.58 -9.55
CA PHE A 97 4.77 5.39 -9.16
C PHE A 97 5.44 6.74 -8.94
N ILE A 98 6.11 6.93 -7.82
CA ILE A 98 6.84 8.15 -7.49
C ILE A 98 8.29 7.79 -7.15
N PRO A 99 9.23 7.96 -8.08
CA PRO A 99 10.66 7.77 -7.79
C PRO A 99 11.13 8.71 -6.69
N LYS A 100 11.96 8.23 -5.78
CA LYS A 100 12.63 9.06 -4.78
C LYS A 100 13.93 9.60 -5.35
N LYS A 101 14.07 10.93 -5.33
CA LYS A 101 15.24 11.61 -5.91
C LYS A 101 16.51 11.26 -5.12
N GLY A 102 17.52 10.75 -5.82
CA GLY A 102 18.82 10.41 -5.22
C GLY A 102 18.85 9.09 -4.46
N GLU A 103 17.77 8.29 -4.51
CA GLU A 103 17.67 7.00 -3.84
C GLU A 103 17.32 5.89 -4.84
N ASN A 104 17.78 4.67 -4.57
CA ASN A 104 17.33 3.48 -5.29
C ASN A 104 15.97 3.01 -4.72
N ALA A 105 15.01 3.93 -4.63
CA ALA A 105 13.70 3.69 -4.05
C ALA A 105 12.59 4.38 -4.83
N MET A 106 11.39 3.79 -4.77
CA MET A 106 10.17 4.38 -5.30
C MET A 106 9.00 4.10 -4.37
N ASP A 107 8.02 5.01 -4.40
CA ASP A 107 6.75 4.81 -3.75
C ASP A 107 5.70 4.35 -4.77
N ILE A 108 4.96 3.31 -4.42
CA ILE A 108 3.65 3.06 -5.00
C ILE A 108 2.64 3.83 -4.15
N ARG A 109 2.01 4.87 -4.73
CA ARG A 109 1.06 5.74 -4.01
C ARG A 109 -0.36 5.51 -4.47
N ILE A 110 -1.23 5.22 -3.51
CA ILE A 110 -2.68 5.14 -3.69
C ILE A 110 -3.28 6.47 -3.21
N ASN A 111 -3.70 7.31 -4.16
CA ASN A 111 -4.21 8.65 -3.90
C ASN A 111 -5.74 8.60 -3.70
N SER A 112 -6.17 8.24 -2.50
CA SER A 112 -7.59 8.14 -2.16
C SER A 112 -7.80 8.24 -0.65
N ARG A 113 -8.55 9.26 -0.22
CA ARG A 113 -8.92 9.41 1.17
C ARG A 113 -9.78 8.24 1.66
N ILE A 114 -10.67 7.72 0.81
CA ILE A 114 -11.54 6.58 1.15
C ILE A 114 -10.68 5.35 1.50
N VAL A 115 -9.63 5.08 0.72
CA VAL A 115 -8.70 3.96 1.01
C VAL A 115 -7.90 4.22 2.29
N VAL A 116 -7.47 5.46 2.52
CA VAL A 116 -6.76 5.82 3.77
C VAL A 116 -7.65 5.59 4.99
N ASP A 117 -8.90 6.08 4.94
CA ASP A 117 -9.84 5.95 6.06
C ASP A 117 -10.17 4.46 6.30
N PHE A 118 -10.41 3.68 5.24
CA PHE A 118 -10.61 2.22 5.30
C PHE A 118 -9.46 1.48 5.97
N LEU A 119 -8.21 1.76 5.58
CA LEU A 119 -7.05 1.12 6.18
C LEU A 119 -6.81 1.57 7.62
N ARG A 120 -7.16 2.81 7.97
CA ARG A 120 -7.09 3.29 9.36
C ARG A 120 -8.09 2.58 10.26
N GLU A 121 -9.30 2.34 9.79
CA GLU A 121 -10.31 1.55 10.52
C GLU A 121 -9.82 0.12 10.77
N MET A 122 -8.96 -0.40 9.91
CA MET A 122 -8.29 -1.69 10.08
C MET A 122 -7.01 -1.62 10.94
N GLY A 123 -6.71 -0.50 11.59
CA GLY A 123 -5.54 -0.34 12.44
C GLY A 123 -4.23 -0.04 11.68
N ILE A 124 -4.28 0.23 10.37
CA ILE A 124 -3.11 0.58 9.58
C ILE A 124 -2.87 2.09 9.66
N VAL A 125 -2.21 2.53 10.72
CA VAL A 125 -1.80 3.92 10.94
C VAL A 125 -0.28 4.02 11.06
N SER A 126 0.29 5.15 10.63
CA SER A 126 1.75 5.32 10.56
C SER A 126 2.48 5.13 11.90
N HIS A 127 1.80 5.35 13.02
CA HIS A 127 2.43 5.33 14.36
C HIS A 127 1.88 4.25 15.32
N ALA A 128 0.78 3.57 14.95
CA ALA A 128 0.16 2.51 15.75
C ALA A 128 -0.41 1.46 14.80
N LYS A 129 0.45 0.54 14.39
CA LYS A 129 0.07 -0.53 13.47
C LYS A 129 -0.41 -1.74 14.29
N SER A 130 -1.58 -2.28 13.96
CA SER A 130 -2.12 -3.50 14.55
C SER A 130 -2.62 -4.44 13.46
N VAL A 131 -2.63 -5.74 13.77
CA VAL A 131 -3.18 -6.75 12.86
C VAL A 131 -4.67 -6.89 13.16
N PRO A 132 -5.55 -6.77 12.16
CA PRO A 132 -6.98 -6.99 12.35
C PRO A 132 -7.31 -8.43 12.77
N ASP A 133 -8.26 -8.62 13.71
CA ASP A 133 -8.64 -9.92 14.26
C ASP A 133 -9.07 -10.91 13.16
N TRP A 134 -9.81 -10.47 12.14
CA TRP A 134 -10.25 -11.33 11.05
C TRP A 134 -9.10 -11.98 10.27
N ILE A 135 -7.88 -11.43 10.34
CA ILE A 135 -6.67 -12.04 9.75
C ILE A 135 -6.18 -13.16 10.67
N THR A 136 -6.09 -12.91 11.98
CA THR A 136 -5.54 -13.86 12.95
C THR A 136 -6.46 -15.04 13.21
N GLU A 137 -7.77 -14.85 13.09
CA GLU A 137 -8.79 -15.89 13.24
C GLU A 137 -8.88 -16.87 12.05
N ASN A 138 -8.25 -16.54 10.91
CA ASN A 138 -8.27 -17.36 9.70
C ASN A 138 -6.87 -17.74 9.25
N LYS A 139 -6.53 -19.03 9.33
CA LYS A 139 -5.20 -19.56 8.97
C LYS A 139 -4.73 -19.18 7.56
N GLU A 140 -5.64 -19.14 6.58
CA GLU A 140 -5.27 -18.79 5.19
C GLU A 140 -5.01 -17.29 5.04
N TYR A 141 -5.74 -16.45 5.79
CA TYR A 141 -5.49 -15.01 5.82
C TYR A 141 -4.20 -14.69 6.57
N THR A 142 -3.94 -15.39 7.70
CA THR A 142 -2.69 -15.28 8.44
C THR A 142 -1.48 -15.63 7.57
N LYS A 143 -1.55 -16.70 6.78
CA LYS A 143 -0.47 -17.07 5.84
C LYS A 143 -0.22 -15.99 4.79
N ALA A 144 -1.29 -15.45 4.20
CA ALA A 144 -1.17 -14.40 3.20
C ALA A 144 -0.59 -13.11 3.81
N TYR A 145 -1.04 -12.73 4.99
CA TYR A 145 -0.52 -11.61 5.76
C TYR A 145 0.97 -11.76 6.05
N ILE A 146 1.38 -12.93 6.60
CA ILE A 146 2.80 -13.22 6.88
C ILE A 146 3.64 -13.14 5.61
N ARG A 147 3.14 -13.64 4.47
CA ARG A 147 3.84 -13.53 3.19
C ARG A 147 4.13 -12.06 2.85
N GLY A 148 3.11 -11.18 2.87
CA GLY A 148 3.29 -9.76 2.60
C GLY A 148 4.28 -9.08 3.56
N LEU A 149 4.25 -9.44 4.84
CA LEU A 149 5.17 -8.92 5.85
C LEU A 149 6.60 -9.44 5.65
N VAL A 150 6.77 -10.73 5.30
CA VAL A 150 8.09 -11.34 5.00
C VAL A 150 8.74 -10.70 3.78
N ASP A 151 7.94 -10.46 2.74
CA ASP A 151 8.44 -9.88 1.47
C ASP A 151 8.95 -8.44 1.65
N THR A 152 8.55 -7.75 2.72
CA THR A 152 8.94 -6.36 3.01
C THR A 152 9.95 -6.24 4.15
N GLU A 153 9.72 -6.90 5.29
CA GLU A 153 10.54 -6.78 6.50
C GLU A 153 11.32 -8.06 6.84
N GLY A 154 11.07 -9.14 6.10
CA GLY A 154 11.67 -10.45 6.35
C GLY A 154 13.09 -10.57 5.84
N CYS A 155 13.97 -11.14 6.66
CA CYS A 155 15.30 -11.57 6.24
C CYS A 155 15.48 -13.05 6.56
N ILE A 156 15.81 -13.84 5.54
CA ILE A 156 16.22 -15.24 5.75
C ILE A 156 17.70 -15.25 6.10
N SER A 157 18.04 -15.62 7.32
CA SER A 157 19.42 -15.77 7.78
C SER A 157 19.78 -17.24 7.94
N PHE A 158 21.01 -17.57 7.56
CA PHE A 158 21.59 -18.89 7.81
C PHE A 158 22.56 -18.77 8.96
N LYS A 159 22.25 -19.41 10.10
CA LYS A 159 23.19 -19.54 11.21
C LYS A 159 23.89 -20.88 11.14
N GLN A 160 25.22 -20.83 11.11
CA GLN A 160 26.05 -22.01 11.24
C GLN A 160 26.42 -22.18 12.70
N TYR A 161 26.06 -23.32 13.28
CA TYR A 161 26.54 -23.73 14.59
C TYR A 161 27.66 -24.75 14.42
N ILE A 162 28.82 -24.44 14.98
CA ILE A 162 29.98 -25.33 14.97
C ILE A 162 30.17 -25.84 16.40
N GLY A 163 29.65 -27.03 16.69
CA GLY A 163 29.90 -27.75 17.93
C GLY A 163 31.16 -28.61 17.83
N LYS A 164 31.68 -29.11 18.97
CA LYS A 164 32.88 -29.92 19.00
C LYS A 164 32.82 -31.21 18.17
N LYS A 165 31.60 -31.73 17.86
CA LYS A 165 31.40 -32.98 17.11
C LYS A 165 30.40 -32.85 15.92
N SER A 166 29.78 -31.72 15.68
CA SER A 166 28.84 -31.55 14.58
C SER A 166 28.81 -30.12 14.05
N ARG A 167 28.53 -30.01 12.74
CA ARG A 167 28.18 -28.74 12.07
C ARG A 167 26.71 -28.80 11.72
N SER A 168 25.94 -27.81 12.12
CA SER A 168 24.52 -27.70 11.77
C SER A 168 24.26 -26.32 11.16
N ILE A 169 23.47 -26.28 10.09
CA ILE A 169 23.03 -25.03 9.46
C ILE A 169 21.53 -24.88 9.74
N TYR A 170 21.16 -23.83 10.42
CA TYR A 170 19.78 -23.50 10.70
C TYR A 170 19.34 -22.33 9.83
N LYS A 171 18.20 -22.50 9.17
CA LYS A 171 17.49 -21.40 8.53
C LYS A 171 16.72 -20.65 9.61
N GLN A 172 16.93 -19.35 9.72
CA GLN A 172 16.21 -18.49 10.65
C GLN A 172 15.54 -17.38 9.85
N LEU A 173 14.23 -17.25 10.01
CA LEU A 173 13.50 -16.09 9.52
C LEU A 173 13.58 -15.00 10.58
N ILE A 174 14.13 -13.85 10.21
CA ILE A 174 14.31 -12.70 11.11
C ILE A 174 13.40 -11.59 10.60
N PHE A 175 12.55 -11.09 11.47
CA PHE A 175 11.79 -9.86 11.25
C PHE A 175 12.47 -8.74 12.04
N ARG A 176 12.71 -7.61 11.37
CA ARG A 176 13.15 -6.38 12.02
C ARG A 176 12.02 -5.36 11.89
N ASN A 177 11.08 -5.39 12.81
CA ASN A 177 10.03 -4.40 12.87
C ASN A 177 10.14 -3.63 14.20
N ALA A 178 10.03 -2.29 14.13
CA ALA A 178 10.05 -1.42 15.30
C ALA A 178 8.78 -1.56 16.16
N ASN A 179 7.73 -2.20 15.65
CA ASN A 179 6.49 -2.40 16.38
C ASN A 179 6.43 -3.80 16.99
N GLN A 180 6.68 -3.89 18.31
CA GLN A 180 6.66 -5.15 19.06
C GLN A 180 5.33 -5.92 18.98
N ALA A 181 4.21 -5.23 18.79
CA ALA A 181 2.88 -5.86 18.67
C ALA A 181 2.75 -6.78 17.44
N LEU A 182 3.62 -6.64 16.44
CA LEU A 182 3.64 -7.45 15.23
C LEU A 182 4.47 -8.74 15.37
N MET A 183 5.18 -8.92 16.50
CA MET A 183 6.15 -10.00 16.70
C MET A 183 5.58 -11.23 17.44
N HIS A 184 4.36 -11.14 17.98
CA HIS A 184 3.74 -12.23 18.72
C HIS A 184 2.74 -12.99 17.85
N PHE A 185 3.24 -13.88 17.00
CA PHE A 185 2.44 -14.94 16.39
C PHE A 185 2.88 -16.29 16.96
N ASP A 186 2.03 -16.90 17.74
CA ASP A 186 2.16 -18.32 18.07
C ASP A 186 1.81 -19.13 16.80
N LEU A 187 2.83 -19.74 16.22
CA LEU A 187 2.71 -20.68 15.10
C LEU A 187 2.51 -22.13 15.64
N SER A 188 1.66 -22.28 16.67
CA SER A 188 1.27 -23.61 17.15
C SER A 188 0.30 -24.31 16.22
#